data_aeac9e6344a42b20ffe5cf305f69055f
#
_entry.id   aeac9e6344a42b20ffe5cf305f69055f
#
_cell.length_a   1.000
_cell.length_b   1.000
_cell.length_c   1.000
_cell.angle_alpha   90.00
_cell.angle_beta   90.00
_cell.angle_gamma   90.00
#
_symmetry.space_group_name_H-M   'P 1'
#
loop_
_entity.id
_entity.type
_entity.pdbx_description
1 polymer ?
#
loop_
_entity_poly.entity_id
_entity_poly.type
_entity_poly.pdbx_seq_one_letter_code
_entity_poly.pdbx_strand_id
1 'polypeptide(L)'
;EFRRVLFRSASRRRHPLCEEGMTIAQGIAAERALLFDLRNAAHDVIDTTEMLPMQLRTRIRELFSENEEREGLAVTVYSFGFKHGAPLDADIVIDVRFLPNPYYDPALRSLTGLDAPVRDFVMYRDETVEFLKRWRELLDVVMPGYVKEGKQQLAIAVGCTGGQHRSVALAESTGDYLKTRGYRVSVTHRDLPLA
;
A
#
# COMPACT_ATOMS: atom_id res chain seq x y z
N GLU A 1 3.60 -18.13 20.72
CA GLU A 1 4.41 -19.36 20.84
C GLU A 1 3.57 -20.63 20.59
N PHE A 2 2.42 -20.79 21.21
CA PHE A 2 1.57 -21.98 21.02
C PHE A 2 1.08 -22.14 19.57
N ARG A 3 0.71 -21.07 18.87
CA ARG A 3 0.37 -21.12 17.44
C ARG A 3 1.58 -21.45 16.56
N ARG A 4 2.76 -20.99 16.94
CA ARG A 4 4.01 -21.31 16.22
C ARG A 4 4.37 -22.80 16.42
N VAL A 5 4.11 -23.35 17.60
CA VAL A 5 4.27 -24.77 17.90
C VAL A 5 3.27 -25.62 17.14
N LEU A 6 1.98 -25.25 17.13
CA LEU A 6 0.94 -25.93 16.37
C LEU A 6 1.18 -25.87 14.85
N PHE A 7 1.64 -24.75 14.33
CA PHE A 7 1.99 -24.63 12.93
C PHE A 7 3.20 -25.49 12.56
N ARG A 8 4.23 -25.54 13.42
CA ARG A 8 5.40 -26.41 13.22
C ARG A 8 5.05 -27.90 13.38
N SER A 9 4.14 -28.25 14.27
CA SER A 9 3.68 -29.64 14.43
C SER A 9 2.78 -30.11 13.28
N ALA A 10 2.04 -29.18 12.65
CA ALA A 10 1.24 -29.46 11.46
C ALA A 10 2.11 -29.55 10.17
N SER A 11 3.27 -28.86 10.14
CA SER A 11 4.24 -29.04 9.08
C SER A 11 5.07 -30.30 9.38
N ARG A 12 5.16 -31.24 8.46
CA ARG A 12 5.97 -32.48 8.57
C ARG A 12 7.48 -32.21 8.75
N ARG A 13 7.90 -31.01 9.06
CA ARG A 13 9.30 -30.61 9.27
C ARG A 13 9.67 -30.80 10.75
N ARG A 14 10.79 -31.47 11.00
CA ARG A 14 11.35 -31.58 12.35
C ARG A 14 11.70 -30.19 12.90
N HIS A 15 11.58 -30.03 14.23
CA HIS A 15 12.09 -28.82 14.90
C HIS A 15 13.61 -28.72 14.67
N PRO A 16 14.17 -27.54 14.32
CA PRO A 16 15.59 -27.39 13.99
C PRO A 16 16.56 -27.91 15.07
N LEU A 17 16.18 -27.82 16.34
CA LEU A 17 16.97 -28.27 17.47
C LEU A 17 16.58 -29.68 17.97
N CYS A 18 15.79 -30.44 17.21
CA CYS A 18 15.50 -31.83 17.56
C CYS A 18 16.52 -32.75 16.87
N GLU A 19 17.41 -33.36 17.65
CA GLU A 19 18.26 -34.46 17.24
C GLU A 19 17.47 -35.76 17.13
N GLU A 20 18.12 -36.84 16.60
CA GLU A 20 17.46 -38.15 16.51
C GLU A 20 17.05 -38.65 17.91
N GLY A 21 15.77 -39.02 18.05
CA GLY A 21 15.19 -39.49 19.30
C GLY A 21 14.61 -38.40 20.20
N MET A 22 14.80 -37.10 19.89
CA MET A 22 14.17 -36.00 20.65
C MET A 22 12.73 -35.75 20.23
N THR A 23 11.88 -35.48 21.21
CA THR A 23 10.52 -35.01 21.00
C THR A 23 10.51 -33.52 20.64
N ILE A 24 9.44 -33.05 19.97
CA ILE A 24 9.24 -31.62 19.67
C ILE A 24 9.28 -30.76 20.95
N ALA A 25 8.71 -31.26 22.04
CA ALA A 25 8.73 -30.57 23.34
C ALA A 25 10.15 -30.34 23.87
N GLN A 26 11.04 -31.33 23.72
CA GLN A 26 12.46 -31.22 24.10
C GLN A 26 13.20 -30.23 23.21
N GLY A 27 12.93 -30.21 21.89
CA GLY A 27 13.48 -29.22 20.98
C GLY A 27 13.05 -27.77 21.33
N ILE A 28 11.80 -27.59 21.72
CA ILE A 28 11.28 -26.29 22.20
C ILE A 28 11.93 -25.88 23.52
N ALA A 29 12.14 -26.82 24.44
CA ALA A 29 12.82 -26.54 25.70
C ALA A 29 14.28 -26.11 25.47
N ALA A 30 14.97 -26.77 24.54
CA ALA A 30 16.33 -26.37 24.12
C ALA A 30 16.36 -24.98 23.48
N GLU A 31 15.38 -24.66 22.58
CA GLU A 31 15.26 -23.32 21.99
C GLU A 31 15.03 -22.24 23.06
N ARG A 32 14.17 -22.52 24.04
CA ARG A 32 13.92 -21.61 25.16
C ARG A 32 15.15 -21.36 26.02
N ALA A 33 15.94 -22.40 26.27
CA ALA A 33 17.18 -22.27 27.01
C ALA A 33 18.20 -21.40 26.26
N LEU A 34 18.36 -21.59 24.95
CA LEU A 34 19.22 -20.75 24.10
C LEU A 34 18.78 -19.29 24.04
N LEU A 35 17.46 -19.04 24.06
CA LEU A 35 16.90 -17.69 23.99
C LEU A 35 16.77 -17.01 25.36
N PHE A 36 17.11 -17.70 26.46
CA PHE A 36 16.89 -17.19 27.81
C PHE A 36 17.63 -15.89 28.08
N ASP A 37 18.92 -15.81 27.74
CA ASP A 37 19.73 -14.63 27.95
C ASP A 37 19.26 -13.46 27.06
N LEU A 38 18.92 -13.75 25.81
CA LEU A 38 18.37 -12.74 24.89
C LEU A 38 17.03 -12.20 25.40
N ARG A 39 16.17 -13.06 25.93
CA ARG A 39 14.89 -12.66 26.51
C ARG A 39 15.06 -11.75 27.73
N ASN A 40 16.03 -12.06 28.60
CA ASN A 40 16.32 -11.25 29.78
C ASN A 40 16.99 -9.91 29.45
N ALA A 41 17.73 -9.84 28.34
CA ALA A 41 18.36 -8.62 27.86
C ALA A 41 17.42 -7.75 26.99
N ALA A 42 16.29 -8.28 26.57
CA ALA A 42 15.32 -7.54 25.74
C ALA A 42 14.62 -6.46 26.57
N HIS A 43 14.49 -5.25 26.01
CA HIS A 43 13.72 -4.16 26.61
C HIS A 43 12.21 -4.46 26.65
N ASP A 44 11.73 -5.12 25.59
CA ASP A 44 10.32 -5.48 25.45
C ASP A 44 10.16 -6.95 25.03
N VAL A 45 9.28 -7.66 25.72
CA VAL A 45 8.91 -9.04 25.39
C VAL A 45 7.39 -9.08 25.20
N ILE A 46 6.95 -9.40 24.00
CA ILE A 46 5.52 -9.50 23.66
C ILE A 46 5.10 -10.98 23.67
N ASP A 47 4.22 -11.34 24.61
CA ASP A 47 3.57 -12.65 24.60
C ASP A 47 2.39 -12.62 23.63
N THR A 48 2.48 -13.40 22.56
CA THR A 48 1.49 -13.45 21.48
C THR A 48 0.51 -14.62 21.61
N THR A 49 0.53 -15.34 22.73
CA THR A 49 -0.23 -16.60 22.93
C THR A 49 -1.72 -16.39 22.70
N GLU A 50 -2.30 -15.37 23.29
CA GLU A 50 -3.75 -15.05 23.21
C GLU A 50 -4.05 -13.86 22.27
N MET A 51 -3.03 -13.35 21.55
CA MET A 51 -3.19 -12.17 20.70
C MET A 51 -3.68 -12.52 19.29
N LEU A 52 -4.69 -11.79 18.84
CA LEU A 52 -5.04 -11.73 17.43
C LEU A 52 -3.98 -10.92 16.66
N PRO A 53 -3.78 -11.16 15.35
CA PRO A 53 -2.82 -10.42 14.54
C PRO A 53 -2.99 -8.90 14.60
N MET A 54 -4.22 -8.41 14.68
CA MET A 54 -4.53 -6.98 14.86
C MET A 54 -4.03 -6.44 16.20
N GLN A 55 -4.23 -7.17 17.28
CA GLN A 55 -3.78 -6.78 18.63
C GLN A 55 -2.25 -6.72 18.69
N LEU A 56 -1.55 -7.67 18.06
CA LEU A 56 -0.09 -7.64 17.97
C LEU A 56 0.40 -6.40 17.19
N ARG A 57 -0.24 -6.07 16.06
CA ARG A 57 0.10 -4.85 15.31
C ARG A 57 -0.07 -3.59 16.15
N THR A 58 -1.18 -3.48 16.87
CA THR A 58 -1.44 -2.35 17.78
C THR A 58 -0.38 -2.29 18.87
N ARG A 59 -0.05 -3.42 19.49
CA ARG A 59 0.96 -3.48 20.57
C ARG A 59 2.36 -3.10 20.09
N ILE A 60 2.78 -3.57 18.92
CA ILE A 60 4.06 -3.17 18.32
C ILE A 60 4.07 -1.66 18.04
N ARG A 61 2.97 -1.13 17.53
CA ARG A 61 2.84 0.31 17.28
C ARG A 61 2.97 1.13 18.55
N GLU A 62 2.24 0.79 19.61
CA GLU A 62 2.31 1.45 20.91
C GLU A 62 3.73 1.47 21.51
N LEU A 63 4.49 0.38 21.33
CA LEU A 63 5.84 0.25 21.89
C LEU A 63 6.92 1.00 21.10
N PHE A 64 6.76 1.12 19.77
CA PHE A 64 7.83 1.57 18.88
C PHE A 64 7.50 2.81 18.04
N SER A 65 6.29 3.37 18.16
CA SER A 65 5.94 4.66 17.52
C SER A 65 6.38 5.82 18.42
N GLU A 66 7.54 6.37 18.16
CA GLU A 66 8.00 7.60 18.83
C GLU A 66 7.41 8.88 18.21
N ASN A 67 6.68 8.78 17.09
CA ASN A 67 6.13 9.92 16.36
C ASN A 67 4.70 9.66 15.89
N GLU A 68 3.73 10.27 16.52
CA GLU A 68 2.33 10.30 16.09
C GLU A 68 2.17 10.80 14.63
N GLU A 69 3.11 11.62 14.13
CA GLU A 69 3.10 12.13 12.75
C GLU A 69 3.39 11.06 11.67
N ARG A 70 3.87 9.87 12.05
CA ARG A 70 4.08 8.75 11.11
C ARG A 70 2.97 7.70 11.16
N GLU A 71 2.00 7.86 12.04
CA GLU A 71 0.85 6.97 12.17
C GLU A 71 -0.23 7.34 11.19
N GLY A 72 -0.25 6.71 10.05
CA GLY A 72 -1.30 6.89 9.06
C GLY A 72 -1.13 5.94 7.88
N LEU A 73 -2.21 5.71 7.17
CA LEU A 73 -2.21 5.00 5.92
C LEU A 73 -1.28 5.72 4.93
N ALA A 74 -0.18 5.07 4.53
CA ALA A 74 0.66 5.54 3.45
C ALA A 74 -0.01 5.21 2.11
N VAL A 75 -0.27 6.22 1.29
CA VAL A 75 -0.93 6.07 0.00
C VAL A 75 0.07 6.31 -1.12
N THR A 76 0.21 5.36 -2.01
CA THR A 76 0.91 5.55 -3.27
C THR A 76 -0.11 5.67 -4.39
N VAL A 77 -0.15 6.84 -5.04
CA VAL A 77 -0.94 7.04 -6.25
C VAL A 77 0.01 6.96 -7.44
N TYR A 78 -0.30 6.13 -8.44
CA TYR A 78 0.56 6.10 -9.61
C TYR A 78 -0.22 6.00 -10.91
N SER A 79 0.32 6.66 -11.95
CA SER A 79 -0.22 6.56 -13.29
C SER A 79 0.40 5.41 -14.07
N PHE A 80 -0.40 4.79 -14.96
CA PHE A 80 0.07 3.75 -15.85
C PHE A 80 -0.65 3.75 -17.20
N GLY A 81 -0.06 3.08 -18.20
CA GLY A 81 -0.65 2.83 -19.50
C GLY A 81 -1.08 1.39 -19.67
N PHE A 82 -2.35 1.16 -20.01
CA PHE A 82 -2.86 -0.19 -20.26
C PHE A 82 -2.09 -0.94 -21.35
N LYS A 83 -1.50 -0.21 -22.33
CA LYS A 83 -0.65 -0.81 -23.37
C LYS A 83 0.61 -1.50 -22.82
N HIS A 84 1.03 -1.16 -21.61
CA HIS A 84 2.18 -1.73 -20.92
C HIS A 84 1.80 -2.76 -19.84
N GLY A 85 0.53 -3.17 -19.81
CA GLY A 85 -0.04 -4.09 -18.83
C GLY A 85 -0.64 -3.38 -17.60
N ALA A 86 -1.72 -3.95 -17.08
CA ALA A 86 -2.31 -3.49 -15.82
C ALA A 86 -1.41 -3.88 -14.64
N PRO A 87 -1.33 -3.05 -13.59
CA PRO A 87 -0.59 -3.39 -12.38
C PRO A 87 -1.27 -4.54 -11.63
N LEU A 88 -0.47 -5.42 -11.04
CA LEU A 88 -0.95 -6.56 -10.24
C LEU A 88 -0.94 -6.30 -8.74
N ASP A 89 -0.30 -5.22 -8.33
CA ASP A 89 -0.04 -4.83 -6.94
C ASP A 89 -0.88 -3.64 -6.44
N ALA A 90 -1.76 -3.11 -7.30
CA ALA A 90 -2.67 -2.03 -6.92
C ALA A 90 -3.90 -2.55 -6.17
N ASP A 91 -4.26 -1.85 -5.09
CA ASP A 91 -5.49 -2.12 -4.34
C ASP A 91 -6.72 -1.55 -5.05
N ILE A 92 -6.54 -0.40 -5.70
CA ILE A 92 -7.58 0.26 -6.51
C ILE A 92 -7.00 0.56 -7.89
N VAL A 93 -7.70 0.13 -8.93
CA VAL A 93 -7.35 0.44 -10.32
C VAL A 93 -8.51 1.18 -10.95
N ILE A 94 -8.24 2.37 -11.50
CA ILE A 94 -9.26 3.16 -12.21
C ILE A 94 -8.86 3.40 -13.66
N ASP A 95 -9.77 3.09 -14.56
CA ASP A 95 -9.59 3.32 -16.01
C ASP A 95 -10.17 4.69 -16.40
N VAL A 96 -9.32 5.59 -16.88
CA VAL A 96 -9.74 6.93 -17.32
C VAL A 96 -9.68 7.12 -18.83
N ARG A 97 -9.71 6.02 -19.60
CA ARG A 97 -9.67 6.07 -21.08
C ARG A 97 -10.93 6.68 -21.69
N PHE A 98 -12.04 6.71 -20.98
CA PHE A 98 -13.30 7.32 -21.41
C PHE A 98 -13.23 8.85 -21.47
N LEU A 99 -12.27 9.48 -20.80
CA LEU A 99 -12.09 10.93 -20.82
C LEU A 99 -11.48 11.40 -22.15
N PRO A 100 -11.72 12.66 -22.56
CA PRO A 100 -11.15 13.25 -23.78
C PRO A 100 -9.64 13.04 -23.88
N ASN A 101 -9.16 12.67 -25.07
CA ASN A 101 -7.78 12.23 -25.25
C ASN A 101 -6.91 13.35 -25.88
N PRO A 102 -5.96 13.93 -25.13
CA PRO A 102 -5.06 14.98 -25.65
C PRO A 102 -4.20 14.54 -26.83
N TYR A 103 -4.00 13.24 -27.01
CA TYR A 103 -3.17 12.69 -28.09
C TYR A 103 -3.64 13.07 -29.48
N TYR A 104 -4.92 13.36 -29.66
CA TYR A 104 -5.48 13.77 -30.96
C TYR A 104 -5.20 15.24 -31.32
N ASP A 105 -4.76 16.03 -30.33
CA ASP A 105 -4.28 17.39 -30.58
C ASP A 105 -2.77 17.36 -30.87
N PRO A 106 -2.33 17.77 -32.08
CA PRO A 106 -0.91 17.78 -32.42
C PRO A 106 -0.03 18.60 -31.49
N ALA A 107 -0.57 19.68 -30.90
CA ALA A 107 0.15 20.52 -29.95
C ALA A 107 0.36 19.89 -28.56
N LEU A 108 -0.49 18.93 -28.21
CA LEU A 108 -0.48 18.27 -26.90
C LEU A 108 0.16 16.89 -26.93
N ARG A 109 0.28 16.29 -28.11
CA ARG A 109 0.69 14.88 -28.29
C ARG A 109 2.05 14.55 -27.69
N SER A 110 3.01 15.47 -27.81
CA SER A 110 4.38 15.28 -27.32
C SER A 110 4.57 15.67 -25.85
N LEU A 111 3.60 16.33 -25.26
CA LEU A 111 3.60 16.74 -23.87
C LEU A 111 3.06 15.63 -22.95
N THR A 112 3.15 15.83 -21.64
CA THR A 112 2.68 14.89 -20.63
C THR A 112 1.59 15.52 -19.76
N GLY A 113 0.94 14.73 -18.90
CA GLY A 113 -0.04 15.25 -17.93
C GLY A 113 0.55 16.15 -16.84
N LEU A 114 1.89 16.23 -16.73
CA LEU A 114 2.57 17.20 -15.86
C LEU A 114 2.63 18.58 -16.49
N ASP A 115 2.58 18.66 -17.82
CA ASP A 115 2.62 19.92 -18.55
C ASP A 115 1.27 20.63 -18.46
N ALA A 116 1.29 21.93 -18.15
CA ALA A 116 0.08 22.73 -17.95
C ALA A 116 -0.92 22.63 -19.11
N PRO A 117 -0.53 22.71 -20.40
CA PRO A 117 -1.49 22.62 -21.51
C PRO A 117 -2.27 21.30 -21.55
N VAL A 118 -1.60 20.17 -21.26
CA VAL A 118 -2.24 18.84 -21.21
C VAL A 118 -3.10 18.72 -19.99
N ARG A 119 -2.57 19.13 -18.83
CA ARG A 119 -3.33 19.12 -17.57
C ARG A 119 -4.62 19.92 -17.71
N ASP A 120 -4.54 21.13 -18.22
CA ASP A 120 -5.70 22.01 -18.37
C ASP A 120 -6.70 21.44 -19.38
N PHE A 121 -6.23 20.88 -20.51
CA PHE A 121 -7.08 20.19 -21.47
C PHE A 121 -7.86 19.04 -20.82
N VAL A 122 -7.23 18.26 -19.96
CA VAL A 122 -7.87 17.11 -19.29
C VAL A 122 -8.79 17.57 -18.16
N MET A 123 -8.33 18.48 -17.30
CA MET A 123 -8.98 18.80 -16.04
C MET A 123 -10.21 19.71 -16.16
N TYR A 124 -10.28 20.56 -17.21
CA TYR A 124 -11.39 21.49 -17.40
C TYR A 124 -12.52 20.95 -18.31
N ARG A 125 -12.49 19.66 -18.67
CA ARG A 125 -13.60 19.04 -19.38
C ARG A 125 -14.73 18.68 -18.43
N ASP A 126 -15.97 18.90 -18.83
CA ASP A 126 -17.15 18.65 -18.01
C ASP A 126 -17.19 17.19 -17.50
N GLU A 127 -16.84 16.24 -18.37
CA GLU A 127 -16.77 14.81 -18.01
C GLU A 127 -15.70 14.53 -16.94
N THR A 128 -14.57 15.24 -16.99
CA THR A 128 -13.50 15.09 -15.99
C THR A 128 -13.92 15.72 -14.67
N VAL A 129 -14.55 16.89 -14.71
CA VAL A 129 -15.03 17.58 -13.51
C VAL A 129 -16.05 16.72 -12.77
N GLU A 130 -17.05 16.18 -13.49
CA GLU A 130 -18.07 15.31 -12.88
C GLU A 130 -17.45 14.00 -12.38
N PHE A 131 -16.55 13.38 -13.15
CA PHE A 131 -15.83 12.18 -12.71
C PHE A 131 -15.05 12.45 -11.42
N LEU A 132 -14.24 13.51 -11.36
CA LEU A 132 -13.43 13.84 -10.18
C LEU A 132 -14.29 14.12 -8.96
N LYS A 133 -15.45 14.74 -9.12
CA LYS A 133 -16.40 14.93 -8.03
C LYS A 133 -16.79 13.57 -7.42
N ARG A 134 -17.27 12.63 -8.25
CA ARG A 134 -17.68 11.29 -7.78
C ARG A 134 -16.50 10.47 -7.24
N TRP A 135 -15.35 10.60 -7.88
CA TRP A 135 -14.13 9.93 -7.43
C TRP A 135 -13.72 10.36 -6.03
N ARG A 136 -13.75 11.65 -5.76
CA ARG A 136 -13.44 12.21 -4.43
C ARG A 136 -14.47 11.78 -3.39
N GLU A 137 -15.76 11.80 -3.73
CA GLU A 137 -16.82 11.29 -2.86
C GLU A 137 -16.60 9.81 -2.50
N LEU A 138 -16.21 8.99 -3.46
CA LEU A 138 -15.87 7.59 -3.22
C LEU A 138 -14.66 7.45 -2.30
N LEU A 139 -13.58 8.20 -2.55
CA LEU A 139 -12.40 8.19 -1.70
C LEU A 139 -12.72 8.61 -0.26
N ASP A 140 -13.58 9.61 -0.05
CA ASP A 140 -14.01 10.03 1.28
C ASP A 140 -14.73 8.93 2.06
N VAL A 141 -15.38 7.98 1.36
CA VAL A 141 -16.05 6.83 1.96
C VAL A 141 -15.09 5.68 2.23
N VAL A 142 -14.22 5.33 1.26
CA VAL A 142 -13.42 4.10 1.36
C VAL A 142 -12.15 4.28 2.19
N MET A 143 -11.53 5.47 2.16
CA MET A 143 -10.25 5.73 2.85
C MET A 143 -10.33 5.53 4.36
N PRO A 144 -11.35 6.06 5.08
CA PRO A 144 -11.51 5.77 6.51
C PRO A 144 -11.73 4.27 6.79
N GLY A 145 -12.35 3.54 5.86
CA GLY A 145 -12.53 2.09 5.94
C GLY A 145 -11.19 1.36 5.97
N TYR A 146 -10.26 1.70 5.06
CA TYR A 146 -8.92 1.11 5.03
C TYR A 146 -8.10 1.43 6.30
N VAL A 147 -8.22 2.65 6.82
CA VAL A 147 -7.60 3.01 8.10
C VAL A 147 -8.15 2.16 9.24
N LYS A 148 -9.48 2.00 9.32
CA LYS A 148 -10.15 1.19 10.34
C LYS A 148 -9.78 -0.29 10.25
N GLU A 149 -9.58 -0.82 9.04
CA GLU A 149 -9.08 -2.18 8.81
C GLU A 149 -7.63 -2.37 9.30
N GLY A 150 -6.89 -1.27 9.51
CA GLY A 150 -5.50 -1.31 9.92
C GLY A 150 -4.51 -1.47 8.77
N LYS A 151 -4.93 -1.12 7.54
CA LYS A 151 -4.05 -1.12 6.37
C LYS A 151 -2.97 -0.05 6.52
N GLN A 152 -1.72 -0.43 6.30
CA GLN A 152 -0.57 0.47 6.46
C GLN A 152 -0.16 1.14 5.15
N GLN A 153 -0.42 0.47 4.03
CA GLN A 153 -0.09 0.94 2.69
C GLN A 153 -1.28 0.71 1.77
N LEU A 154 -1.57 1.66 0.90
CA LEU A 154 -2.61 1.58 -0.11
C LEU A 154 -2.03 2.05 -1.44
N ALA A 155 -2.22 1.26 -2.48
CA ALA A 155 -1.79 1.57 -3.83
C ALA A 155 -3.01 1.88 -4.72
N ILE A 156 -3.05 3.10 -5.27
CA ILE A 156 -4.10 3.55 -6.21
C ILE A 156 -3.47 3.74 -7.58
N ALA A 157 -3.90 2.97 -8.56
CA ALA A 157 -3.42 3.04 -9.93
C ALA A 157 -4.43 3.72 -10.86
N VAL A 158 -3.99 4.76 -11.56
CA VAL A 158 -4.80 5.48 -12.55
C VAL A 158 -4.30 5.14 -13.94
N GLY A 159 -5.14 4.54 -14.79
CA GLY A 159 -4.76 4.01 -16.10
C GLY A 159 -5.37 4.76 -17.28
N CYS A 160 -4.54 5.15 -18.25
CA CYS A 160 -4.98 5.54 -19.59
C CYS A 160 -4.33 4.67 -20.66
N THR A 161 -4.47 4.96 -21.94
CA THR A 161 -3.93 4.12 -23.01
C THR A 161 -2.41 4.01 -22.93
N GLY A 162 -1.69 5.16 -22.92
CA GLY A 162 -0.23 5.24 -22.96
C GLY A 162 0.43 5.55 -21.63
N GLY A 163 -0.32 5.92 -20.59
CA GLY A 163 0.26 6.26 -19.28
C GLY A 163 0.90 7.67 -19.19
N GLN A 164 0.75 8.52 -20.21
CA GLN A 164 1.51 9.76 -20.30
C GLN A 164 0.68 11.05 -20.13
N HIS A 165 -0.62 11.03 -20.40
CA HIS A 165 -1.46 12.23 -20.41
C HIS A 165 -2.53 12.21 -19.31
N ARG A 166 -3.72 11.62 -19.60
CA ARG A 166 -4.89 11.61 -18.71
C ARG A 166 -4.60 11.00 -17.35
N SER A 167 -3.97 9.82 -17.35
CA SER A 167 -3.62 9.12 -16.10
C SER A 167 -2.68 9.91 -15.22
N VAL A 168 -1.71 10.63 -15.82
CA VAL A 168 -0.75 11.47 -15.08
C VAL A 168 -1.49 12.64 -14.43
N ALA A 169 -2.26 13.42 -15.19
CA ALA A 169 -3.01 14.56 -14.66
C ALA A 169 -4.00 14.16 -13.55
N LEU A 170 -4.67 13.00 -13.69
CA LEU A 170 -5.60 12.53 -12.68
C LEU A 170 -4.91 11.91 -11.46
N ALA A 171 -3.76 11.25 -11.63
CA ALA A 171 -2.97 10.75 -10.51
C ALA A 171 -2.48 11.89 -9.62
N GLU A 172 -1.95 12.97 -10.23
CA GLU A 172 -1.57 14.19 -9.50
C GLU A 172 -2.76 14.79 -8.74
N SER A 173 -3.89 15.00 -9.43
CA SER A 173 -5.10 15.53 -8.80
C SER A 173 -5.63 14.65 -7.66
N THR A 174 -5.54 13.33 -7.79
CA THR A 174 -5.93 12.38 -6.74
C THR A 174 -4.97 12.47 -5.55
N GLY A 175 -3.66 12.52 -5.83
CA GLY A 175 -2.65 12.66 -4.79
C GLY A 175 -2.80 13.95 -3.99
N ASP A 176 -2.99 15.07 -4.67
CA ASP A 176 -3.19 16.36 -4.01
C ASP A 176 -4.47 16.38 -3.19
N TYR A 177 -5.56 15.81 -3.70
CA TYR A 177 -6.78 15.67 -2.93
C TYR A 177 -6.58 14.89 -1.64
N LEU A 178 -5.92 13.74 -1.69
CA LEU A 178 -5.67 12.91 -0.51
C LEU A 178 -4.72 13.59 0.49
N LYS A 179 -3.75 14.38 0.02
CA LYS A 179 -2.91 15.23 0.90
C LYS A 179 -3.76 16.24 1.67
N THR A 180 -4.76 16.88 1.02
CA THR A 180 -5.69 17.81 1.71
C THR A 180 -6.55 17.12 2.77
N ARG A 181 -6.72 15.79 2.69
CA ARG A 181 -7.41 14.96 3.67
C ARG A 181 -6.49 14.46 4.79
N GLY A 182 -5.23 14.88 4.82
CA GLY A 182 -4.26 14.53 5.86
C GLY A 182 -3.57 13.18 5.66
N TYR A 183 -3.75 12.52 4.49
CA TYR A 183 -3.03 11.27 4.20
C TYR A 183 -1.59 11.54 3.78
N ARG A 184 -0.70 10.62 4.12
CA ARG A 184 0.68 10.64 3.65
C ARG A 184 0.72 10.04 2.24
N VAL A 185 0.92 10.87 1.21
CA VAL A 185 0.78 10.49 -0.19
C VAL A 185 2.07 10.68 -0.97
N SER A 186 2.47 9.67 -1.71
CA SER A 186 3.44 9.74 -2.79
C SER A 186 2.74 9.58 -4.14
N VAL A 187 3.16 10.36 -5.15
CA VAL A 187 2.68 10.22 -6.52
C VAL A 187 3.84 9.82 -7.42
N THR A 188 3.63 8.83 -8.27
CA THR A 188 4.63 8.35 -9.22
C THR A 188 4.00 8.03 -10.58
N HIS A 189 4.81 7.95 -11.64
CA HIS A 189 4.35 7.72 -13.01
C HIS A 189 5.15 6.61 -13.64
N ARG A 190 4.55 5.40 -13.72
CA ARG A 190 5.21 4.19 -14.17
C ARG A 190 5.73 4.28 -15.62
N ASP A 191 4.96 4.90 -16.48
CA ASP A 191 5.19 4.86 -17.93
C ASP A 191 5.55 6.24 -18.53
N LEU A 192 5.94 7.21 -17.68
CA LEU A 192 6.64 8.39 -18.16
C LEU A 192 8.10 8.04 -18.45
N PRO A 193 8.71 8.62 -19.53
CA PRO A 193 10.15 8.52 -19.72
C PRO A 193 10.86 9.05 -18.46
N LEU A 194 11.86 8.32 -17.99
CA LEU A 194 12.79 8.86 -16.99
C LEU A 194 13.50 10.05 -17.64
N ALA A 195 13.42 11.21 -16.99
CA ALA A 195 14.13 12.41 -17.43
C ALA A 195 15.64 12.24 -17.28
#